data_34d136ea2f28e2201929189e6c8b870a
#
_entry.id   34d136ea2f28e2201929189e6c8b870a
#
_cell.length_a   1.000
_cell.length_b   1.000
_cell.length_c   1.000
_cell.angle_alpha   90.00
_cell.angle_beta   90.00
_cell.angle_gamma   90.00
#
_symmetry.space_group_name_H-M   'P 1'
#
loop_
_entity.id
_entity.type
_entity.pdbx_description
1 polymer ?
#
loop_
_entity_poly.entity_id
_entity_poly.type
_entity_poly.pdbx_seq_one_letter_code
_entity_poly.pdbx_strand_id
1 'polypeptide(L)'
;MIRIILGAVVGFFAWSFVWVGSEKIMSAIWPAWYGAHQVAFEAAIANHGQFTPDTRILLMNIVRGAIVSAMAGFLAALIAGENRRAPLILGILLLTFDLLIVILSWRLVPLWYGVIFTALLIPMTIIGGRLKRTA
;
A
#
# COMPACT_ATOMS: atom_id res chain seq x y z
N MET A 1 7.11 20.37 -13.59
CA MET A 1 7.54 19.87 -12.28
C MET A 1 6.39 19.85 -11.25
N ILE A 2 5.64 20.96 -11.14
CA ILE A 2 4.53 21.05 -10.19
C ILE A 2 3.48 19.95 -10.42
N ARG A 3 3.12 19.67 -11.68
CA ARG A 3 2.16 18.63 -12.00
C ARG A 3 2.65 17.22 -11.60
N ILE A 4 3.95 16.98 -11.75
CA ILE A 4 4.55 15.69 -11.36
C ILE A 4 4.45 15.50 -9.85
N ILE A 5 4.81 16.52 -9.08
CA ILE A 5 4.71 16.50 -7.63
C ILE A 5 3.25 16.35 -7.19
N LEU A 6 2.35 17.12 -7.81
CA LEU A 6 0.91 17.04 -7.52
C LEU A 6 0.38 15.63 -7.80
N GLY A 7 0.76 15.04 -8.94
CA GLY A 7 0.36 13.67 -9.27
C GLY A 7 0.84 12.66 -8.24
N ALA A 8 2.10 12.77 -7.80
CA ALA A 8 2.63 11.88 -6.78
C ALA A 8 1.93 12.05 -5.43
N VAL A 9 1.66 13.29 -5.02
CA VAL A 9 0.97 13.57 -3.75
C VAL A 9 -0.47 13.07 -3.79
N VAL A 10 -1.21 13.36 -4.85
CA VAL A 10 -2.60 12.89 -5.00
C VAL A 10 -2.62 11.36 -5.08
N GLY A 11 -1.68 10.75 -5.79
CA GLY A 11 -1.55 9.29 -5.84
C GLY A 11 -1.30 8.69 -4.47
N PHE A 12 -0.46 9.31 -3.65
CA PHE A 12 -0.20 8.87 -2.28
C PHE A 12 -1.47 8.90 -1.43
N PHE A 13 -2.22 10.00 -1.47
CA PHE A 13 -3.46 10.09 -0.72
C PHE A 13 -4.53 9.13 -1.24
N ALA A 14 -4.62 8.95 -2.56
CA ALA A 14 -5.53 7.97 -3.16
C ALA A 14 -5.18 6.55 -2.73
N TRP A 15 -3.89 6.21 -2.73
CA TRP A 15 -3.41 4.91 -2.26
C TRP A 15 -3.85 4.68 -0.81
N SER A 16 -3.60 5.66 0.06
CA SER A 16 -3.93 5.56 1.48
C SER A 16 -5.44 5.43 1.68
N PHE A 17 -6.23 6.22 0.96
CA PHE A 17 -7.68 6.19 1.05
C PHE A 17 -8.25 4.83 0.62
N VAL A 18 -7.79 4.31 -0.51
CA VAL A 18 -8.27 3.01 -1.03
C VAL A 18 -7.80 1.86 -0.12
N TRP A 19 -6.57 1.94 0.38
CA TRP A 19 -6.03 0.93 1.30
C TRP A 19 -6.87 0.84 2.58
N VAL A 20 -7.07 1.96 3.26
CA VAL A 20 -7.84 2.01 4.51
C VAL A 20 -9.31 1.70 4.23
N GLY A 21 -9.88 2.25 3.17
CA GLY A 21 -11.27 2.00 2.80
C GLY A 21 -11.53 0.53 2.50
N SER A 22 -10.63 -0.13 1.76
CA SER A 22 -10.76 -1.55 1.48
C SER A 22 -10.59 -2.40 2.73
N GLU A 23 -9.72 -2.00 3.67
CA GLU A 23 -9.62 -2.69 4.96
C GLU A 23 -10.94 -2.66 5.71
N LYS A 24 -11.60 -1.51 5.76
CA LYS A 24 -12.87 -1.35 6.45
C LYS A 24 -13.97 -2.18 5.80
N ILE A 25 -14.00 -2.22 4.48
CA ILE A 25 -14.95 -3.05 3.73
C ILE A 25 -14.73 -4.52 4.03
N MET A 26 -13.48 -4.99 3.99
CA MET A 26 -13.16 -6.39 4.28
C MET A 26 -13.46 -6.75 5.72
N SER A 27 -13.21 -5.84 6.67
CA SER A 27 -13.55 -6.05 8.07
C SER A 27 -15.06 -6.15 8.28
N ALA A 28 -15.84 -5.41 7.51
CA ALA A 28 -17.32 -5.48 7.57
C ALA A 28 -17.85 -6.78 6.97
N ILE A 29 -17.22 -7.28 5.90
CA ILE A 29 -17.62 -8.53 5.23
C ILE A 29 -17.23 -9.74 6.08
N TRP A 30 -16.04 -9.72 6.68
CA TRP A 30 -15.51 -10.82 7.50
C TRP A 30 -15.12 -10.33 8.89
N PRO A 31 -16.10 -9.93 9.74
CA PRO A 31 -15.76 -9.33 11.04
C PRO A 31 -15.05 -10.30 11.99
N ALA A 32 -15.38 -11.60 11.92
CA ALA A 32 -14.78 -12.60 12.82
C ALA A 32 -13.40 -13.06 12.34
N TRP A 33 -13.04 -12.81 11.09
CA TRP A 33 -11.76 -13.21 10.51
C TRP A 33 -10.88 -12.01 10.24
N TYR A 34 -11.17 -11.25 9.19
CA TYR A 34 -10.34 -10.11 8.80
C TYR A 34 -10.42 -8.98 9.82
N GLY A 35 -11.63 -8.63 10.25
CA GLY A 35 -11.83 -7.57 11.24
C GLY A 35 -11.17 -7.88 12.58
N ALA A 36 -11.31 -9.11 13.06
CA ALA A 36 -10.67 -9.52 14.31
C ALA A 36 -9.14 -9.50 14.20
N HIS A 37 -8.60 -9.88 13.04
CA HIS A 37 -7.15 -9.82 12.75
C HIS A 37 -6.64 -8.38 12.82
N GLN A 38 -7.36 -7.44 12.21
CA GLN A 38 -6.97 -6.02 12.22
C GLN A 38 -7.02 -5.42 13.62
N VAL A 39 -8.06 -5.73 14.40
CA VAL A 39 -8.18 -5.27 15.78
C VAL A 39 -7.02 -5.81 16.62
N ALA A 40 -6.69 -7.10 16.47
CA ALA A 40 -5.57 -7.72 17.18
C ALA A 40 -4.23 -7.09 16.79
N PHE A 41 -4.04 -6.81 15.52
CA PHE A 41 -2.81 -6.19 15.01
C PHE A 41 -2.63 -4.77 15.59
N GLU A 42 -3.69 -3.96 15.54
CA GLU A 42 -3.65 -2.60 16.06
C GLU A 42 -3.41 -2.58 17.59
N ALA A 43 -4.06 -3.50 18.31
CA ALA A 43 -3.85 -3.63 19.75
C ALA A 43 -2.42 -4.04 20.07
N ALA A 44 -1.83 -4.94 19.28
CA ALA A 44 -0.44 -5.37 19.48
C ALA A 44 0.54 -4.23 19.26
N ILE A 45 0.30 -3.38 18.26
CA ILE A 45 1.12 -2.18 18.02
C ILE A 45 1.01 -1.23 19.22
N ALA A 46 -0.22 -0.93 19.66
CA ALA A 46 -0.47 0.05 20.72
C ALA A 46 0.10 -0.39 22.08
N ASN A 47 0.02 -1.68 22.39
CA ASN A 47 0.36 -2.23 23.70
C ASN A 47 1.66 -3.02 23.73
N HIS A 48 2.41 -3.02 22.62
CA HIS A 48 3.62 -3.86 22.46
C HIS A 48 3.36 -5.33 22.78
N GLY A 49 2.13 -5.80 22.45
CA GLY A 49 1.71 -7.17 22.75
C GLY A 49 2.18 -8.17 21.71
N GLN A 50 1.76 -9.43 21.90
CA GLN A 50 2.00 -10.50 20.95
C GLN A 50 0.90 -10.52 19.89
N PHE A 51 1.26 -10.98 18.69
CA PHE A 51 0.35 -11.08 17.56
C PHE A 51 0.76 -12.24 16.68
N THR A 52 -0.21 -13.08 16.32
CA THR A 52 0.01 -14.19 15.37
C THR A 52 -0.69 -13.85 14.07
N PRO A 53 0.06 -13.50 13.00
CA PRO A 53 -0.56 -13.14 11.73
C PRO A 53 -1.15 -14.36 11.02
N ASP A 54 -2.29 -14.15 10.34
CA ASP A 54 -2.90 -15.16 9.48
C ASP A 54 -2.26 -15.04 8.08
N THR A 55 -1.64 -16.12 7.63
CA THR A 55 -0.93 -16.15 6.34
C THR A 55 -1.85 -15.82 5.17
N ARG A 56 -3.10 -16.27 5.21
CA ARG A 56 -4.08 -15.97 4.14
C ARG A 56 -4.36 -14.48 4.05
N ILE A 57 -4.49 -13.82 5.20
CA ILE A 57 -4.70 -12.36 5.24
C ILE A 57 -3.46 -11.65 4.73
N LEU A 58 -2.26 -12.11 5.10
CA LEU A 58 -1.01 -11.50 4.61
C LEU A 58 -0.90 -11.62 3.08
N LEU A 59 -1.19 -12.78 2.52
CA LEU A 59 -1.19 -12.97 1.07
C LEU A 59 -2.22 -12.08 0.37
N MET A 60 -3.40 -11.98 0.94
CA MET A 60 -4.46 -11.12 0.42
C MET A 60 -4.05 -9.65 0.46
N ASN A 61 -3.36 -9.22 1.53
CA ASN A 61 -2.85 -7.87 1.64
C ASN A 61 -1.76 -7.58 0.59
N ILE A 62 -0.91 -8.55 0.27
CA ILE A 62 0.10 -8.39 -0.79
C ILE A 62 -0.58 -8.14 -2.13
N VAL A 63 -1.58 -8.95 -2.49
CA VAL A 63 -2.34 -8.78 -3.75
C VAL A 63 -3.06 -7.43 -3.76
N ARG A 64 -3.72 -7.10 -2.67
CA ARG A 64 -4.42 -5.82 -2.52
C ARG A 64 -3.46 -4.64 -2.66
N GLY A 65 -2.31 -4.72 -2.01
CA GLY A 65 -1.28 -3.69 -2.10
C GLY A 65 -0.76 -3.51 -3.52
N ALA A 66 -0.58 -4.60 -4.25
CA ALA A 66 -0.15 -4.55 -5.65
C ALA A 66 -1.20 -3.84 -6.51
N ILE A 67 -2.48 -4.19 -6.36
CA ILE A 67 -3.58 -3.58 -7.12
C ILE A 67 -3.70 -2.09 -6.80
N VAL A 68 -3.71 -1.74 -5.52
CA VAL A 68 -3.83 -0.35 -5.07
C VAL A 68 -2.64 0.49 -5.55
N SER A 69 -1.44 -0.08 -5.52
CA SER A 69 -0.23 0.60 -6.00
C SER A 69 -0.29 0.86 -7.50
N ALA A 70 -0.78 -0.11 -8.29
CA ALA A 70 -0.96 0.07 -9.73
C ALA A 70 -2.00 1.15 -10.03
N MET A 71 -3.12 1.17 -9.32
CA MET A 71 -4.15 2.20 -9.47
C MET A 71 -3.61 3.60 -9.13
N ALA A 72 -2.87 3.70 -8.03
CA ALA A 72 -2.30 4.97 -7.60
C ALA A 72 -1.25 5.48 -8.59
N GLY A 73 -0.43 4.58 -9.13
CA GLY A 73 0.55 4.92 -10.17
C GLY A 73 -0.11 5.43 -11.45
N PHE A 74 -1.20 4.79 -11.86
CA PHE A 74 -1.98 5.24 -13.01
C PHE A 74 -2.57 6.63 -12.77
N LEU A 75 -3.16 6.87 -11.59
CA LEU A 75 -3.71 8.16 -11.23
C LEU A 75 -2.63 9.25 -11.20
N ALA A 76 -1.48 8.94 -10.62
CA ALA A 76 -0.34 9.87 -10.59
C ALA A 76 0.09 10.26 -12.01
N ALA A 77 0.14 9.29 -12.92
CA ALA A 77 0.48 9.54 -14.32
C ALA A 77 -0.57 10.40 -15.02
N LEU A 78 -1.86 10.15 -14.76
CA LEU A 78 -2.93 10.96 -15.33
C LEU A 78 -2.83 12.43 -14.93
N ILE A 79 -2.63 12.68 -13.64
CA ILE A 79 -2.55 14.05 -13.12
C ILE A 79 -1.30 14.75 -13.60
N ALA A 80 -0.16 14.04 -13.60
CA ALA A 80 1.12 14.60 -14.04
C ALA A 80 1.18 14.84 -15.55
N GLY A 81 0.36 14.13 -16.33
CA GLY A 81 0.43 14.17 -17.78
C GLY A 81 1.65 13.45 -18.35
N GLU A 82 2.27 12.57 -17.57
CA GLU A 82 3.40 11.75 -18.00
C GLU A 82 3.44 10.47 -17.17
N ASN A 83 4.11 9.44 -17.66
CA ASN A 83 4.02 8.11 -17.07
C ASN A 83 5.36 7.55 -16.56
N ARG A 84 6.35 8.39 -16.32
CA ARG A 84 7.67 7.94 -15.85
C ARG A 84 8.01 8.48 -14.47
N ARG A 85 8.07 9.81 -14.32
CA ARG A 85 8.55 10.45 -13.10
C ARG A 85 7.54 10.40 -11.96
N ALA A 86 6.28 10.73 -12.26
CA ALA A 86 5.25 10.77 -11.21
C ALA A 86 5.01 9.40 -10.56
N PRO A 87 4.84 8.29 -11.31
CA PRO A 87 4.75 6.98 -10.69
C PRO A 87 5.98 6.58 -9.88
N LEU A 88 7.18 6.94 -10.36
CA LEU A 88 8.41 6.62 -9.64
C LEU A 88 8.49 7.40 -8.32
N ILE A 89 8.20 8.70 -8.34
CA ILE A 89 8.19 9.53 -7.13
C ILE A 89 7.15 8.99 -6.15
N LEU A 90 5.96 8.64 -6.63
CA LEU A 90 4.94 8.02 -5.80
C LEU A 90 5.44 6.71 -5.19
N GLY A 91 6.09 5.86 -5.98
CA GLY A 91 6.66 4.61 -5.48
C GLY A 91 7.67 4.83 -4.37
N ILE A 92 8.52 5.84 -4.50
CA ILE A 92 9.50 6.21 -3.48
C ILE A 92 8.81 6.71 -2.21
N LEU A 93 7.75 7.53 -2.33
CA LEU A 93 6.97 7.99 -1.20
C LEU A 93 6.31 6.82 -0.46
N LEU A 94 5.69 5.91 -1.20
CA LEU A 94 5.06 4.73 -0.63
C LEU A 94 6.09 3.82 0.05
N LEU A 95 7.26 3.66 -0.57
CA LEU A 95 8.35 2.86 -0.01
C LEU A 95 8.82 3.45 1.32
N THR A 96 9.02 4.77 1.37
CA THR A 96 9.47 5.46 2.58
C THR A 96 8.46 5.28 3.71
N PHE A 97 7.17 5.46 3.40
CA PHE A 97 6.10 5.29 4.38
C PHE A 97 6.00 3.83 4.85
N ASP A 98 6.10 2.89 3.91
CA ASP A 98 6.05 1.47 4.21
C ASP A 98 7.21 1.03 5.11
N LEU A 99 8.42 1.53 4.86
CA LEU A 99 9.58 1.24 5.71
C LEU A 99 9.35 1.70 7.15
N LEU A 100 8.70 2.85 7.34
CA LEU A 100 8.33 3.30 8.67
C LEU A 100 7.36 2.32 9.33
N ILE A 101 6.35 1.86 8.61
CA ILE A 101 5.39 0.87 9.11
C ILE A 101 6.09 -0.46 9.44
N VAL A 102 7.01 -0.91 8.58
CA VAL A 102 7.79 -2.14 8.81
C VAL A 102 8.58 -2.03 10.11
N ILE A 103 9.23 -0.89 10.36
CA ILE A 103 9.98 -0.68 11.59
C ILE A 103 9.05 -0.76 12.81
N LEU A 104 7.88 -0.13 12.75
CA LEU A 104 6.91 -0.13 13.84
C LEU A 104 6.31 -1.52 14.10
N SER A 105 6.18 -2.34 13.07
CA SER A 105 5.56 -3.67 13.15
C SER A 105 6.57 -4.81 13.04
N TRP A 106 7.86 -4.53 13.27
CA TRP A 106 8.98 -5.45 13.04
C TRP A 106 8.74 -6.85 13.63
N ARG A 107 8.20 -6.93 14.84
CA ARG A 107 8.00 -8.20 15.55
C ARG A 107 6.65 -8.87 15.26
N LEU A 108 5.75 -8.19 14.56
CA LEU A 108 4.36 -8.60 14.44
C LEU A 108 4.08 -9.36 13.15
N VAL A 109 4.90 -9.16 12.12
CA VAL A 109 4.71 -9.79 10.82
C VAL A 109 5.97 -10.54 10.39
N PRO A 110 5.83 -11.61 9.59
CA PRO A 110 6.98 -12.33 9.08
C PRO A 110 7.84 -11.45 8.16
N LEU A 111 9.14 -11.69 8.19
CA LEU A 111 10.07 -10.96 7.34
C LEU A 111 9.73 -11.10 5.85
N TRP A 112 9.31 -12.30 5.41
CA TRP A 112 8.97 -12.53 4.01
C TRP A 112 7.83 -11.63 3.54
N TYR A 113 6.84 -11.39 4.40
CA TYR A 113 5.71 -10.51 4.09
C TYR A 113 6.21 -9.07 3.86
N GLY A 114 7.00 -8.55 4.79
CA GLY A 114 7.54 -7.19 4.67
C GLY A 114 8.40 -7.02 3.42
N VAL A 115 9.28 -8.00 3.13
CA VAL A 115 10.16 -7.94 1.95
C VAL A 115 9.35 -7.96 0.66
N ILE A 116 8.39 -8.87 0.53
CA ILE A 116 7.59 -8.99 -0.70
C ILE A 116 6.71 -7.75 -0.89
N PHE A 117 6.01 -7.32 0.16
CA PHE A 117 5.14 -6.14 0.10
C PHE A 117 5.92 -4.90 -0.30
N THR A 118 7.04 -4.65 0.37
CA THR A 118 7.91 -3.51 0.11
C THR A 118 8.48 -3.56 -1.31
N ALA A 119 8.93 -4.74 -1.75
CA ALA A 119 9.52 -4.92 -3.07
C ALA A 119 8.51 -4.69 -4.20
N LEU A 120 7.21 -4.89 -3.96
CA LEU A 120 6.18 -4.70 -4.97
C LEU A 120 5.75 -3.25 -5.14
N LEU A 121 5.98 -2.38 -4.17
CA LEU A 121 5.46 -1.01 -4.21
C LEU A 121 5.97 -0.23 -5.42
N ILE A 122 7.28 -0.20 -5.66
CA ILE A 122 7.84 0.56 -6.77
C ILE A 122 7.49 -0.07 -8.12
N PRO A 123 7.70 -1.39 -8.36
CA PRO A 123 7.32 -1.97 -9.64
C PRO A 123 5.84 -1.80 -9.98
N MET A 124 4.95 -1.95 -9.00
CA MET A 124 3.52 -1.86 -9.25
C MET A 124 3.06 -0.43 -9.56
N THR A 125 3.64 0.58 -8.90
CA THR A 125 3.35 1.97 -9.26
C THR A 125 3.86 2.30 -10.67
N ILE A 126 5.01 1.81 -11.04
CA ILE A 126 5.57 2.00 -12.38
C ILE A 126 4.70 1.30 -13.42
N ILE A 127 4.30 0.06 -13.20
CA ILE A 127 3.43 -0.68 -14.11
C ILE A 127 2.09 0.04 -14.27
N GLY A 128 1.49 0.47 -13.15
CA GLY A 128 0.25 1.24 -13.20
C GLY A 128 0.38 2.52 -14.00
N GLY A 129 1.50 3.24 -13.81
CA GLY A 129 1.77 4.46 -14.55
C GLY A 129 1.91 4.23 -16.04
N ARG A 130 2.49 3.10 -16.44
CA ARG A 130 2.66 2.75 -17.85
C ARG A 130 1.34 2.42 -18.55
N LEU A 131 0.29 2.13 -17.80
CA LEU A 131 -1.04 1.93 -18.37
C LEU A 131 -1.60 3.21 -18.97
N LYS A 132 -1.13 4.38 -18.52
CA LYS A 132 -1.42 5.65 -19.18
C LYS A 132 -0.59 5.75 -20.45
N ARG A 133 -1.28 5.81 -21.57
CA ARG A 133 -0.58 6.01 -22.86
C ARG A 133 -0.19 7.47 -23.00
N THR A 134 1.08 7.70 -23.33
CA THR A 134 1.54 9.00 -23.74
C THR A 134 1.24 9.18 -25.22
N ALA A 135 0.53 10.25 -25.53
CA ALA A 135 0.23 10.58 -26.93
C ALA A 135 1.50 10.95 -27.70
#